data_87f78f7e43b8cdf4d73b05681393fb3c
#
_entry.id   87f78f7e43b8cdf4d73b05681393fb3c
#
_cell.length_a   1.000
_cell.length_b   1.000
_cell.length_c   1.000
_cell.angle_alpha   90.00
_cell.angle_beta   90.00
_cell.angle_gamma   90.00
#
_symmetry.space_group_name_H-M   'P 1'
#
loop_
_entity.id
_entity.type
_entity.pdbx_description
1 polymer ?
#
loop_
_entity_poly.entity_id
_entity_poly.type
_entity_poly.pdbx_seq_one_letter_code
_entity_poly.pdbx_strand_id
1 'polypeptide(L)'
;VADLNKAVKLFPAFAYAYYNRANLLALSGSLPEAFEDYTKAISLNPAFAEAYYNRVIIQLFMKDTRKGCLDLSKAGELGITEAYEVLKRYASLDN
;
A
#
# COMPACT_ATOMS: atom_id res chain seq x y z
N VAL A 1 10.69 21.61 16.60
CA VAL A 1 9.43 20.90 16.78
C VAL A 1 8.38 21.42 15.81
N ALA A 2 8.30 22.75 15.65
CA ALA A 2 7.39 23.35 14.67
C ALA A 2 7.71 22.88 13.24
N ASP A 3 9.00 22.77 12.94
CA ASP A 3 9.45 22.32 11.62
C ASP A 3 9.08 20.87 11.37
N LEU A 4 9.17 20.02 12.40
CA LEU A 4 8.76 18.64 12.31
C LEU A 4 7.25 18.54 12.04
N ASN A 5 6.48 19.38 12.69
CA ASN A 5 5.03 19.40 12.47
C ASN A 5 4.69 19.83 11.04
N LYS A 6 5.41 20.79 10.51
CA LYS A 6 5.22 21.21 9.11
C LYS A 6 5.57 20.08 8.16
N ALA A 7 6.67 19.38 8.41
CA ALA A 7 7.09 18.25 7.59
C ALA A 7 6.03 17.15 7.61
N VAL A 8 5.47 16.86 8.79
CA VAL A 8 4.43 15.85 8.93
C VAL A 8 3.17 16.25 8.16
N LYS A 9 2.85 17.55 8.12
CA LYS A 9 1.70 18.03 7.37
C LYS A 9 1.93 17.98 5.87
N LEU A 10 3.17 18.22 5.42
CA LEU A 10 3.48 18.22 3.99
C LEU A 10 3.62 16.82 3.42
N PHE A 11 4.24 15.90 4.17
CA PHE A 11 4.44 14.53 3.70
C PHE A 11 3.12 13.81 3.40
N PRO A 12 2.07 13.92 4.22
CA PRO A 12 0.81 13.27 3.87
C PRO A 12 0.22 13.76 2.54
N ALA A 13 0.39 15.05 2.21
CA ALA A 13 -0.12 15.57 0.95
C ALA A 13 0.61 14.94 -0.24
N PHE A 14 1.94 14.83 -0.19
CA PHE A 14 2.71 14.18 -1.25
C PHE A 14 2.41 12.69 -1.32
N ALA A 15 2.31 12.03 -0.17
CA ALA A 15 1.97 10.63 -0.13
C ALA A 15 0.61 10.38 -0.80
N TYR A 16 -0.37 11.22 -0.52
CA TYR A 16 -1.69 11.12 -1.14
C TYR A 16 -1.63 11.34 -2.65
N ALA A 17 -0.81 12.27 -3.12
CA ALA A 17 -0.68 12.51 -4.55
C ALA A 17 -0.15 11.27 -5.28
N TYR A 18 0.88 10.64 -4.74
CA TYR A 18 1.41 9.40 -5.31
C TYR A 18 0.39 8.27 -5.22
N TYR A 19 -0.29 8.16 -4.08
CA TYR A 19 -1.31 7.15 -3.86
C TYR A 19 -2.45 7.28 -4.89
N ASN A 20 -2.96 8.49 -5.09
CA ASN A 20 -4.03 8.73 -6.04
C ASN A 20 -3.59 8.42 -7.46
N ARG A 21 -2.36 8.79 -7.83
CA ARG A 21 -1.85 8.48 -9.17
C ARG A 21 -1.68 6.98 -9.34
N ALA A 22 -1.21 6.29 -8.29
CA ALA A 22 -1.09 4.84 -8.33
C ALA A 22 -2.45 4.18 -8.58
N ASN A 23 -3.49 4.67 -7.91
CA ASN A 23 -4.84 4.15 -8.11
C ASN A 23 -5.28 4.30 -9.56
N LEU A 24 -5.03 5.44 -10.17
CA LEU A 24 -5.38 5.69 -11.57
C LEU A 24 -4.56 4.80 -12.51
N LEU A 25 -3.27 4.64 -12.23
CA LEU A 25 -2.40 3.78 -13.02
C LEU A 25 -2.86 2.32 -12.95
N ALA A 26 -3.26 1.88 -11.76
CA ALA A 26 -3.76 0.52 -11.59
C ALA A 26 -5.03 0.29 -12.39
N LEU A 27 -5.94 1.26 -12.37
CA LEU A 27 -7.19 1.16 -13.13
C LEU A 27 -6.94 1.11 -14.63
N SER A 28 -5.90 1.76 -15.12
CA SER A 28 -5.56 1.76 -16.55
C SER A 28 -4.68 0.57 -16.93
N GLY A 29 -4.32 -0.30 -15.99
CA GLY A 29 -3.51 -1.48 -16.26
C GLY A 29 -2.01 -1.26 -16.22
N SER A 30 -1.57 -0.06 -15.85
CA SER A 30 -0.13 0.25 -15.74
C SER A 30 0.39 -0.21 -14.38
N LEU A 31 0.47 -1.53 -14.18
CA LEU A 31 0.75 -2.11 -12.87
C LEU A 31 2.16 -1.82 -12.34
N PRO A 32 3.23 -1.92 -13.14
CA PRO A 32 4.56 -1.59 -12.61
C PRO A 32 4.66 -0.14 -12.16
N GLU A 33 4.08 0.80 -12.90
CA GLU A 33 4.09 2.20 -12.54
C GLU A 33 3.25 2.45 -11.28
N ALA A 34 2.10 1.76 -11.17
CA ALA A 34 1.27 1.86 -9.98
C ALA A 34 2.04 1.36 -8.75
N PHE A 35 2.75 0.25 -8.88
CA PHE A 35 3.57 -0.29 -7.79
C PHE A 35 4.60 0.73 -7.33
N GLU A 36 5.28 1.38 -8.26
CA GLU A 36 6.29 2.39 -7.93
C GLU A 36 5.66 3.56 -7.17
N ASP A 37 4.49 4.01 -7.60
CA ASP A 37 3.82 5.13 -6.95
C ASP A 37 3.32 4.77 -5.56
N TYR A 38 2.79 3.56 -5.37
CA TYR A 38 2.43 3.10 -4.02
C TYR A 38 3.67 3.02 -3.14
N THR A 39 4.76 2.52 -3.68
CA THR A 39 6.02 2.43 -2.93
C THR A 39 6.51 3.82 -2.52
N LYS A 40 6.40 4.79 -3.42
CA LYS A 40 6.78 6.16 -3.11
C LYS A 40 5.87 6.74 -2.02
N ALA A 41 4.57 6.50 -2.12
CA ALA A 41 3.62 6.96 -1.11
C ALA A 41 3.98 6.39 0.27
N ILE A 42 4.32 5.11 0.32
CA ILE A 42 4.70 4.44 1.56
C ILE A 42 6.02 4.99 2.10
N SER A 43 6.98 5.29 1.23
CA SER A 43 8.25 5.85 1.68
C SER A 43 8.07 7.23 2.30
N LEU A 44 7.08 8.00 1.82
CA LEU A 44 6.76 9.31 2.36
C LEU A 44 5.90 9.23 3.61
N ASN A 45 5.11 8.16 3.74
CA ASN A 45 4.27 7.94 4.92
C ASN A 45 4.24 6.44 5.26
N PRO A 46 5.19 5.96 6.06
CA PRO A 46 5.25 4.53 6.39
C PRO A 46 4.03 3.99 7.15
N ALA A 47 3.15 4.85 7.62
CA ALA A 47 1.91 4.44 8.28
C ALA A 47 0.69 4.53 7.35
N PHE A 48 0.90 4.62 6.04
CA PHE A 48 -0.18 4.78 5.06
C PHE A 48 -0.82 3.41 4.79
N ALA A 49 -1.77 3.01 5.62
CA ALA A 49 -2.37 1.69 5.59
C ALA A 49 -3.01 1.36 4.23
N GLU A 50 -3.75 2.31 3.66
CA GLU A 50 -4.44 2.11 2.39
C GLU A 50 -3.46 1.87 1.24
N ALA A 51 -2.30 2.51 1.27
CA ALA A 51 -1.29 2.30 0.24
C ALA A 51 -0.72 0.89 0.30
N TYR A 52 -0.47 0.37 1.49
CA TYR A 52 -0.05 -1.02 1.65
C TYR A 52 -1.12 -1.97 1.12
N TYR A 53 -2.37 -1.74 1.49
CA TYR A 53 -3.47 -2.60 1.12
C TYR A 53 -3.67 -2.62 -0.40
N ASN A 54 -3.63 -1.46 -1.04
CA ASN A 54 -3.80 -1.38 -2.49
C ASN A 54 -2.59 -1.92 -3.24
N ARG A 55 -1.39 -1.78 -2.68
CA ARG A 55 -0.18 -2.34 -3.28
C ARG A 55 -0.24 -3.86 -3.33
N VAL A 56 -0.91 -4.47 -2.35
CA VAL A 56 -1.12 -5.92 -2.34
C VAL A 56 -1.76 -6.40 -3.63
N ILE A 57 -2.79 -5.68 -4.11
CA ILE A 57 -3.50 -6.07 -5.33
C ILE A 57 -2.53 -6.15 -6.50
N ILE A 58 -1.64 -5.16 -6.62
CA ILE A 58 -0.63 -5.14 -7.67
C ILE A 58 0.31 -6.34 -7.54
N GLN A 59 0.78 -6.61 -6.32
CA GLN A 59 1.71 -7.72 -6.07
C GLN A 59 1.09 -9.06 -6.39
N LEU A 60 -0.19 -9.23 -6.10
CA LEU A 60 -0.90 -10.46 -6.41
C LEU A 60 -1.05 -10.65 -7.90
N PHE A 61 -1.35 -9.59 -8.64
CA PHE A 61 -1.40 -9.64 -10.09
C PHE A 61 -0.04 -9.97 -10.69
N MET A 62 1.03 -9.53 -10.05
CA MET A 62 2.39 -9.85 -10.47
C MET A 62 2.87 -11.19 -9.91
N LYS A 63 1.99 -11.93 -9.26
CA LYS A 63 2.24 -13.26 -8.68
C LYS A 63 3.32 -13.25 -7.60
N ASP A 64 3.46 -12.12 -6.89
CA ASP A 64 4.38 -12.01 -5.77
C ASP A 64 3.59 -12.13 -4.47
N THR A 65 3.12 -13.35 -4.19
CA THR A 65 2.24 -13.61 -3.07
C THR A 65 2.90 -13.34 -1.72
N ARG A 66 4.20 -13.63 -1.60
CA ARG A 66 4.91 -13.43 -0.33
C ARG A 66 4.92 -11.95 0.06
N LYS A 67 5.29 -11.08 -0.87
CA LYS A 67 5.31 -9.64 -0.60
C LYS A 67 3.90 -9.10 -0.38
N GLY A 68 2.94 -9.65 -1.11
CA GLY A 68 1.54 -9.30 -0.90
C GLY A 68 1.09 -9.59 0.51
N CYS A 69 1.44 -10.76 1.04
CA CYS A 69 1.08 -11.13 2.41
C CYS A 69 1.75 -10.22 3.44
N LEU A 70 3.00 -9.83 3.21
CA LEU A 70 3.69 -8.90 4.10
C LEU A 70 2.98 -7.54 4.15
N ASP A 71 2.56 -7.04 2.99
CA ASP A 71 1.85 -5.77 2.92
C ASP A 71 0.46 -5.87 3.55
N LEU A 72 -0.22 -7.02 3.39
CA LEU A 72 -1.51 -7.24 4.06
C LEU A 72 -1.36 -7.21 5.56
N SER A 73 -0.33 -7.87 6.07
CA SER A 73 -0.05 -7.88 7.50
C SER A 73 0.20 -6.46 8.01
N LYS A 74 0.98 -5.70 7.26
CA LYS A 74 1.27 -4.32 7.65
C LYS A 74 0.02 -3.45 7.62
N ALA A 75 -0.82 -3.60 6.59
CA ALA A 75 -2.07 -2.86 6.51
C ALA A 75 -2.99 -3.20 7.68
N GLY A 76 -3.05 -4.48 8.06
CA GLY A 76 -3.83 -4.91 9.23
C GLY A 76 -3.33 -4.29 10.51
N GLU A 77 -2.01 -4.26 10.71
CA GLU A 77 -1.40 -3.65 11.88
C GLU A 77 -1.72 -2.15 11.95
N LEU A 78 -1.84 -1.51 10.80
CA LEU A 78 -2.11 -0.08 10.72
C LEU A 78 -3.60 0.27 10.79
N GLY A 79 -4.47 -0.73 10.93
CA GLY A 79 -5.87 -0.51 11.19
C GLY A 79 -6.86 -1.02 10.16
N ILE A 80 -6.39 -1.55 9.03
CA ILE A 80 -7.30 -2.11 8.03
C ILE A 80 -7.56 -3.58 8.38
N THR A 81 -8.59 -3.81 9.20
CA THR A 81 -8.88 -5.15 9.71
C THR A 81 -9.26 -6.12 8.60
N GLU A 82 -9.82 -5.63 7.50
CA GLU A 82 -10.15 -6.46 6.34
C GLU A 82 -8.94 -7.17 5.77
N ALA A 83 -7.74 -6.60 5.97
CA ALA A 83 -6.51 -7.21 5.50
C ALA A 83 -6.28 -8.58 6.12
N TYR A 84 -6.66 -8.77 7.38
CA TYR A 84 -6.50 -10.06 8.06
C TYR A 84 -7.39 -11.14 7.44
N GLU A 85 -8.59 -10.76 6.99
CA GLU A 85 -9.48 -11.69 6.31
C GLU A 85 -8.88 -12.14 4.98
N VAL A 86 -8.28 -11.22 4.24
CA VAL A 86 -7.61 -11.56 2.99
C VAL A 86 -6.42 -12.46 3.24
N LEU A 87 -5.65 -12.19 4.31
CA LEU A 87 -4.52 -13.04 4.69
C LEU A 87 -4.95 -14.47 4.95
N LYS A 88 -6.06 -14.66 5.66
CA LYS A 88 -6.59 -15.99 5.94
C LYS A 88 -6.90 -16.73 4.66
N ARG A 89 -7.49 -16.05 3.69
CA ARG A 89 -7.82 -16.66 2.40
C ARG A 89 -6.58 -17.13 1.66
N TYR A 90 -5.53 -16.30 1.65
CA TYR A 90 -4.29 -16.67 0.97
C TYR A 90 -3.54 -17.77 1.69
N ALA A 91 -3.56 -17.77 3.01
CA ALA A 91 -2.98 -18.87 3.79
C ALA A 91 -3.67 -20.20 3.46
N SER A 92 -4.99 -20.17 3.28
CA SER A 92 -5.75 -21.38 2.93
C SER A 92 -5.41 -21.86 1.52
N LEU A 93 -5.18 -20.93 0.59
CA LEU A 93 -4.88 -21.28 -0.79
C LEU A 93 -3.49 -21.89 -0.95
N ASP A 94 -2.54 -21.49 -0.10
CA ASP A 94 -1.18 -22.03 -0.15
C ASP A 94 -1.07 -23.44 0.41
N ASN A 95 -2.08 -23.90 1.11
CA ASN A 95 -2.14 -25.25 1.62
C ASN A 95 -2.86 -26.17 0.65
#